data_398065649de9b79b07a006dae05efba8
#
_entry.id   398065649de9b79b07a006dae05efba8
#
_cell.length_a   1.000
_cell.length_b   1.000
_cell.length_c   1.000
_cell.angle_alpha   90.00
_cell.angle_beta   90.00
_cell.angle_gamma   90.00
#
_symmetry.space_group_name_H-M   'P 1'
#
loop_
_entity.id
_entity.type
_entity.pdbx_description
1 polymer ?
#
loop_
_entity_poly.entity_id
_entity_poly.type
_entity_poly.pdbx_seq_one_letter_code
_entity_poly.pdbx_strand_id
1 'polypeptide(L)'
;MAMMECPNCGEQVSDKAKKCVHCGAVLISEEKRYCQECGTELDAEADVCPKCGCPVEDAKESETAPQQVEVTGVKIAKKSKKIIAIAAVVLLIVALIAVAVVQGQKKKEAEEAAKRMEEYSANLELVTYSMLSGAGDAETCGNLIKKVWYNAIYEERDDSTDKYTRPSGYFVSDFNDALQNLYSDSSFSLQISSIEDNQDTVNSLMKKLKNPPAEYEDAYEAVTELYDAYLTLTNLATDPSGSLQTFSSNFNDADSEALKCFNAVKMYLED
;
A
#
# COMPACT_ATOMS: atom_id res chain seq x y z
N MET A 1 3.39 7.80 -61.22
CA MET A 1 2.57 7.83 -60.02
C MET A 1 2.80 6.46 -59.36
N ALA A 2 3.27 6.44 -58.14
CA ALA A 2 3.40 5.19 -57.41
C ALA A 2 2.01 4.73 -56.92
N MET A 3 1.80 3.41 -56.94
CA MET A 3 0.56 2.80 -56.46
C MET A 3 0.92 1.93 -55.24
N MET A 4 0.05 1.93 -54.24
CA MET A 4 0.19 1.11 -53.04
C MET A 4 -1.05 0.26 -52.83
N GLU A 5 -0.93 -0.87 -52.16
CA GLU A 5 -2.07 -1.71 -51.79
C GLU A 5 -2.74 -1.15 -50.53
N CYS A 6 -4.06 -0.99 -50.54
CA CYS A 6 -4.82 -0.56 -49.40
C CYS A 6 -4.76 -1.61 -48.28
N PRO A 7 -4.30 -1.26 -47.06
CA PRO A 7 -4.15 -2.23 -45.97
C PRO A 7 -5.49 -2.78 -45.45
N ASN A 8 -6.62 -2.18 -45.85
CA ASN A 8 -7.93 -2.63 -45.40
C ASN A 8 -8.68 -3.51 -46.41
N CYS A 9 -8.49 -3.31 -47.74
CA CYS A 9 -9.23 -4.07 -48.76
C CYS A 9 -8.35 -4.69 -49.83
N GLY A 10 -6.99 -4.48 -49.85
CA GLY A 10 -6.06 -5.03 -50.79
C GLY A 10 -6.05 -4.40 -52.19
N GLU A 11 -6.99 -3.49 -52.49
CA GLU A 11 -7.08 -2.83 -53.80
C GLU A 11 -6.01 -1.76 -54.00
N GLN A 12 -5.56 -1.58 -55.25
CA GLN A 12 -4.50 -0.62 -55.55
C GLN A 12 -5.03 0.83 -55.53
N VAL A 13 -4.35 1.66 -54.78
CA VAL A 13 -4.68 3.10 -54.62
C VAL A 13 -3.40 3.93 -54.79
N SER A 14 -3.53 5.20 -55.15
CA SER A 14 -2.38 6.11 -55.22
C SER A 14 -1.73 6.26 -53.85
N ASP A 15 -0.40 6.29 -53.83
CA ASP A 15 0.44 6.55 -52.62
C ASP A 15 0.13 7.91 -51.99
N LYS A 16 -0.49 8.83 -52.69
CA LYS A 16 -0.93 10.16 -52.24
C LYS A 16 -2.42 10.25 -51.85
N ALA A 17 -3.14 9.12 -51.93
CA ALA A 17 -4.57 9.13 -51.62
C ALA A 17 -4.82 9.21 -50.10
N LYS A 18 -5.57 10.24 -49.67
CA LYS A 18 -5.95 10.40 -48.26
C LYS A 18 -6.97 9.38 -47.79
N LYS A 19 -7.77 8.82 -48.72
CA LYS A 19 -8.77 7.77 -48.45
C LYS A 19 -8.81 6.78 -49.61
N CYS A 20 -9.02 5.52 -49.26
CA CYS A 20 -9.24 4.49 -50.27
C CYS A 20 -10.55 4.72 -50.98
N VAL A 21 -10.51 4.80 -52.35
CA VAL A 21 -11.72 5.02 -53.18
C VAL A 21 -12.63 3.79 -53.24
N HIS A 22 -12.11 2.59 -52.88
CA HIS A 22 -12.85 1.34 -52.94
C HIS A 22 -13.57 1.01 -51.60
N CYS A 23 -12.89 1.24 -50.43
CA CYS A 23 -13.46 0.88 -49.13
C CYS A 23 -13.63 2.06 -48.18
N GLY A 24 -13.23 3.28 -48.51
CA GLY A 24 -13.37 4.49 -47.69
C GLY A 24 -12.34 4.56 -46.50
N ALA A 25 -11.45 3.60 -46.35
CA ALA A 25 -10.45 3.62 -45.26
C ALA A 25 -9.51 4.81 -45.44
N VAL A 26 -9.15 5.48 -44.32
CA VAL A 26 -8.17 6.57 -44.29
C VAL A 26 -6.78 5.96 -44.43
N LEU A 27 -6.00 6.40 -45.42
CA LEU A 27 -4.70 5.83 -45.81
C LEU A 27 -3.52 6.67 -45.33
N ILE A 28 -3.74 7.94 -45.00
CA ILE A 28 -2.73 8.84 -44.43
C ILE A 28 -3.23 9.24 -43.05
N SER A 29 -2.52 8.85 -42.01
CA SER A 29 -2.66 9.45 -40.70
C SER A 29 -2.11 10.89 -40.78
N GLU A 30 -2.92 11.88 -40.44
CA GLU A 30 -2.43 13.24 -40.25
C GLU A 30 -1.28 13.16 -39.22
N GLU A 31 -0.06 13.54 -39.65
CA GLU A 31 1.06 13.66 -38.71
C GLU A 31 0.70 14.72 -37.68
N LYS A 32 0.47 14.30 -36.46
CA LYS A 32 0.21 15.20 -35.36
C LYS A 32 1.45 16.04 -35.12
N ARG A 33 1.32 17.34 -35.32
CA ARG A 33 2.40 18.30 -35.04
C ARG A 33 2.34 18.68 -33.56
N TYR A 34 3.50 18.78 -32.95
CA TYR A 34 3.64 19.19 -31.56
C TYR A 34 4.53 20.44 -31.49
N CYS A 35 4.19 21.36 -30.60
CA CYS A 35 5.01 22.53 -30.33
C CYS A 35 6.37 22.10 -29.77
N GLN A 36 7.46 22.55 -30.41
CA GLN A 36 8.83 22.19 -29.99
C GLN A 36 9.21 22.77 -28.62
N GLU A 37 8.55 23.85 -28.21
CA GLU A 37 8.84 24.52 -26.93
C GLU A 37 8.07 23.94 -25.73
N CYS A 38 6.80 23.55 -25.91
CA CYS A 38 5.95 23.14 -24.80
C CYS A 38 5.30 21.76 -24.98
N GLY A 39 5.53 21.05 -26.09
CA GLY A 39 5.01 19.70 -26.37
C GLY A 39 3.49 19.61 -26.58
N THR A 40 2.78 20.73 -26.70
CA THR A 40 1.32 20.76 -26.94
C THR A 40 1.03 20.35 -28.38
N GLU A 41 -0.01 19.49 -28.57
CA GLU A 41 -0.49 19.10 -29.89
C GLU A 41 -1.07 20.33 -30.61
N LEU A 42 -0.68 20.50 -31.90
CA LEU A 42 -1.03 21.66 -32.72
C LEU A 42 -1.95 21.24 -33.85
N ASP A 43 -2.96 22.05 -34.15
CA ASP A 43 -3.76 21.90 -35.34
C ASP A 43 -2.94 22.10 -36.62
N ALA A 44 -3.35 21.44 -37.71
CA ALA A 44 -2.59 21.41 -38.96
C ALA A 44 -2.34 22.82 -39.58
N GLU A 45 -3.12 23.81 -39.21
CA GLU A 45 -3.06 25.18 -39.75
C GLU A 45 -2.66 26.22 -38.68
N ALA A 46 -2.19 25.81 -37.50
CA ALA A 46 -1.83 26.74 -36.44
C ALA A 46 -0.46 27.42 -36.70
N ASP A 47 -0.47 28.71 -36.88
CA ASP A 47 0.76 29.54 -37.04
C ASP A 47 1.41 29.89 -35.70
N VAL A 48 0.67 29.76 -34.60
CA VAL A 48 1.12 30.07 -33.24
C VAL A 48 0.58 29.04 -32.28
N CYS A 49 1.39 28.55 -31.34
CA CYS A 49 0.97 27.60 -30.33
C CYS A 49 -0.05 28.24 -29.35
N PRO A 50 -1.27 27.68 -29.19
CA PRO A 50 -2.31 28.28 -28.36
C PRO A 50 -1.99 28.24 -26.87
N LYS A 51 -1.01 27.44 -26.46
CA LYS A 51 -0.64 27.27 -25.05
C LYS A 51 0.51 28.16 -24.60
N CYS A 52 1.55 28.31 -25.43
CA CYS A 52 2.74 29.07 -25.05
C CYS A 52 3.00 30.32 -25.91
N GLY A 53 2.22 30.54 -26.97
CA GLY A 53 2.35 31.70 -27.84
C GLY A 53 3.57 31.67 -28.78
N CYS A 54 4.33 30.57 -28.84
CA CYS A 54 5.46 30.45 -29.75
C CYS A 54 5.01 30.32 -31.21
N PRO A 55 5.65 31.00 -32.19
CA PRO A 55 5.37 30.81 -33.61
C PRO A 55 5.77 29.41 -34.05
N VAL A 56 4.97 28.82 -34.91
CA VAL A 56 5.22 27.50 -35.52
C VAL A 56 5.79 27.74 -36.91
N GLU A 57 7.12 27.57 -37.08
CA GLU A 57 7.76 27.73 -38.39
C GLU A 57 7.41 26.51 -39.27
N ASP A 58 6.78 26.76 -40.40
CA ASP A 58 6.56 25.78 -41.46
C ASP A 58 7.90 25.43 -42.12
N ALA A 59 8.32 24.18 -42.02
CA ALA A 59 9.40 23.64 -42.86
C ALA A 59 8.93 23.56 -44.32
N LYS A 60 8.98 24.68 -45.02
CA LYS A 60 8.92 24.67 -46.48
C LYS A 60 10.26 24.20 -47.03
N GLU A 61 10.25 23.04 -47.66
CA GLU A 61 11.33 22.52 -48.50
C GLU A 61 11.82 23.61 -49.45
N SER A 62 13.07 24.06 -49.27
CA SER A 62 13.82 24.74 -50.28
C SER A 62 14.77 23.74 -50.91
N GLU A 63 14.35 23.17 -52.05
CA GLU A 63 15.27 22.52 -52.97
C GLU A 63 16.23 23.59 -53.55
N THR A 64 17.44 23.60 -53.04
CA THR A 64 18.57 24.23 -53.76
C THR A 64 19.69 23.20 -53.89
N ALA A 65 20.09 23.01 -55.15
CA ALA A 65 21.15 22.09 -55.60
C ALA A 65 22.47 22.29 -54.81
N PRO A 66 23.30 21.26 -54.71
CA PRO A 66 24.53 21.32 -53.92
C PRO A 66 25.53 22.25 -54.61
N GLN A 67 25.71 23.45 -54.12
CA GLN A 67 26.90 24.22 -54.36
C GLN A 67 28.04 23.61 -53.53
N GLN A 68 29.09 23.13 -54.20
CA GLN A 68 30.34 22.76 -53.55
C GLN A 68 30.95 24.04 -52.96
N VAL A 69 30.83 24.17 -51.67
CA VAL A 69 31.60 25.16 -50.90
C VAL A 69 32.95 24.49 -50.58
N GLU A 70 34.00 24.99 -51.28
CA GLU A 70 35.37 24.72 -50.85
C GLU A 70 35.53 25.21 -49.40
N VAL A 71 35.75 24.31 -48.48
CA VAL A 71 36.06 24.59 -47.09
C VAL A 71 37.49 25.14 -47.05
N THR A 72 37.66 26.43 -47.31
CA THR A 72 38.88 27.11 -46.94
C THR A 72 38.97 27.07 -45.43
N GLY A 73 40.04 26.44 -44.93
CA GLY A 73 40.24 26.14 -43.52
C GLY A 73 39.94 27.33 -42.58
N VAL A 74 38.92 27.15 -41.75
CA VAL A 74 38.59 28.07 -40.68
C VAL A 74 39.78 28.14 -39.71
N LYS A 75 40.62 29.16 -39.84
CA LYS A 75 41.62 29.48 -38.82
C LYS A 75 40.92 29.92 -37.57
N ILE A 76 40.70 28.99 -36.64
CA ILE A 76 40.15 29.26 -35.30
C ILE A 76 41.13 30.19 -34.60
N ALA A 77 40.75 31.48 -34.48
CA ALA A 77 41.58 32.49 -33.85
C ALA A 77 41.92 32.07 -32.40
N LYS A 78 43.12 32.38 -31.91
CA LYS A 78 43.59 31.99 -30.57
C LYS A 78 42.63 32.38 -29.42
N LYS A 79 41.75 33.39 -29.64
CA LYS A 79 40.72 33.82 -28.71
C LYS A 79 39.56 32.80 -28.59
N SER A 80 39.17 32.11 -29.68
CA SER A 80 38.08 31.12 -29.66
C SER A 80 38.46 29.82 -28.92
N LYS A 81 39.74 29.43 -28.91
CA LYS A 81 40.21 28.27 -28.13
C LYS A 81 40.07 28.49 -26.62
N LYS A 82 40.28 29.72 -26.13
CA LYS A 82 40.05 30.03 -24.71
C LYS A 82 38.57 30.02 -24.34
N ILE A 83 37.69 30.51 -25.21
CA ILE A 83 36.24 30.47 -25.00
C ILE A 83 35.72 29.04 -24.99
N ILE A 84 36.18 28.18 -25.91
CA ILE A 84 35.84 26.76 -25.94
C ILE A 84 36.34 26.04 -24.69
N ALA A 85 37.55 26.34 -24.22
CA ALA A 85 38.09 25.75 -23.00
C ALA A 85 37.28 26.17 -21.75
N ILE A 86 36.89 27.47 -21.66
CA ILE A 86 36.05 27.97 -20.58
C ILE A 86 34.65 27.30 -20.62
N ALA A 87 34.03 27.17 -21.79
CA ALA A 87 32.74 26.50 -21.95
C ALA A 87 32.80 25.01 -21.54
N ALA A 88 33.89 24.31 -21.89
CA ALA A 88 34.11 22.94 -21.47
C ALA A 88 34.25 22.79 -19.95
N VAL A 89 34.97 23.72 -19.30
CA VAL A 89 35.11 23.75 -17.83
C VAL A 89 33.77 24.04 -17.15
N VAL A 90 32.99 24.97 -17.68
CA VAL A 90 31.63 25.27 -17.14
C VAL A 90 30.73 24.05 -17.26
N LEU A 91 30.73 23.34 -18.41
CA LEU A 91 29.94 22.12 -18.58
C LEU A 91 30.36 21.01 -17.60
N LEU A 92 31.66 20.87 -17.35
CA LEU A 92 32.17 19.91 -16.35
C LEU A 92 31.71 20.26 -14.94
N ILE A 93 31.74 21.55 -14.57
CA ILE A 93 31.26 21.99 -13.25
C ILE A 93 29.75 21.73 -13.12
N VAL A 94 28.96 22.05 -14.15
CA VAL A 94 27.51 21.78 -14.15
C VAL A 94 27.23 20.28 -14.02
N ALA A 95 27.97 19.43 -14.74
CA ALA A 95 27.86 17.97 -14.65
C ALA A 95 28.21 17.46 -13.25
N LEU A 96 29.27 17.98 -12.62
CA LEU A 96 29.66 17.63 -11.25
C LEU A 96 28.58 18.05 -10.21
N ILE A 97 28.02 19.24 -10.37
CA ILE A 97 26.93 19.73 -9.52
C ILE A 97 25.69 18.82 -9.69
N ALA A 98 25.33 18.48 -10.93
CA ALA A 98 24.20 17.58 -11.20
C ALA A 98 24.41 16.19 -10.56
N VAL A 99 25.60 15.61 -10.66
CA VAL A 99 25.95 14.35 -10.01
C VAL A 99 25.86 14.48 -8.48
N ALA A 100 26.38 15.55 -7.89
CA ALA A 100 26.30 15.76 -6.45
C ALA A 100 24.86 15.93 -5.94
N VAL A 101 24.00 16.61 -6.71
CA VAL A 101 22.56 16.75 -6.39
C VAL A 101 21.87 15.40 -6.45
N VAL A 102 22.09 14.61 -7.52
CA VAL A 102 21.49 13.25 -7.66
C VAL A 102 21.96 12.31 -6.54
N GLN A 103 23.26 12.36 -6.19
CA GLN A 103 23.78 11.56 -5.08
C GLN A 103 23.19 12.01 -3.72
N GLY A 104 23.03 13.31 -3.52
CA GLY A 104 22.40 13.87 -2.32
C GLY A 104 20.92 13.46 -2.19
N GLN A 105 20.18 13.43 -3.31
CA GLN A 105 18.78 12.96 -3.34
C GLN A 105 18.71 11.47 -3.03
N LYS A 106 19.53 10.63 -3.69
CA LYS A 106 19.58 9.18 -3.42
C LYS A 106 19.90 8.85 -1.96
N LYS A 107 20.82 9.64 -1.34
CA LYS A 107 21.16 9.45 0.07
C LYS A 107 19.97 9.76 0.98
N LYS A 108 19.25 10.86 0.73
CA LYS A 108 18.02 11.21 1.46
C LYS A 108 16.92 10.18 1.30
N GLU A 109 16.68 9.70 0.08
CA GLU A 109 15.70 8.64 -0.19
C GLU A 109 16.05 7.35 0.54
N ALA A 110 17.33 6.97 0.60
CA ALA A 110 17.80 5.80 1.34
C ALA A 110 17.63 5.98 2.86
N GLU A 111 17.94 7.16 3.42
CA GLU A 111 17.74 7.47 4.84
C GLU A 111 16.24 7.45 5.21
N GLU A 112 15.37 7.99 4.36
CA GLU A 112 13.92 7.98 4.56
C GLU A 112 13.35 6.56 4.43
N ALA A 113 13.88 5.74 3.51
CA ALA A 113 13.50 4.34 3.37
C ALA A 113 13.90 3.53 4.61
N ALA A 114 15.15 3.69 5.08
CA ALA A 114 15.63 3.01 6.29
C ALA A 114 14.77 3.40 7.52
N LYS A 115 14.46 4.68 7.68
CA LYS A 115 13.60 5.13 8.77
C LYS A 115 12.19 4.54 8.69
N ARG A 116 11.60 4.45 7.49
CA ARG A 116 10.28 3.82 7.30
C ARG A 116 10.30 2.33 7.66
N MET A 117 11.39 1.62 7.35
CA MET A 117 11.56 0.21 7.72
C MET A 117 11.65 0.05 9.23
N GLU A 118 12.45 0.88 9.92
CA GLU A 118 12.58 0.89 11.37
C GLU A 118 11.23 1.19 12.06
N GLU A 119 10.50 2.21 11.59
CA GLU A 119 9.17 2.54 12.10
C GLU A 119 8.15 1.42 11.85
N TYR A 120 8.26 0.72 10.70
CA TYR A 120 7.39 -0.40 10.37
C TYR A 120 7.67 -1.60 11.28
N SER A 121 8.94 -1.99 11.43
CA SER A 121 9.36 -3.06 12.34
C SER A 121 8.89 -2.82 13.78
N ALA A 122 9.12 -1.61 14.30
CA ALA A 122 8.68 -1.25 15.64
C ALA A 122 7.14 -1.31 15.81
N ASN A 123 6.37 -0.89 14.81
CA ASN A 123 4.91 -1.00 14.85
C ASN A 123 4.43 -2.45 14.73
N LEU A 124 5.11 -3.29 13.93
CA LEU A 124 4.82 -4.71 13.79
C LEU A 124 5.04 -5.44 15.11
N GLU A 125 6.16 -5.19 15.77
CA GLU A 125 6.47 -5.74 17.09
C GLU A 125 5.42 -5.29 18.12
N LEU A 126 5.15 -3.98 18.19
CA LEU A 126 4.20 -3.42 19.14
C LEU A 126 2.80 -4.00 18.99
N VAL A 127 2.28 -4.12 17.76
CA VAL A 127 0.93 -4.67 17.53
C VAL A 127 0.88 -6.16 17.85
N THR A 128 1.93 -6.91 17.52
CA THR A 128 2.00 -8.35 17.78
C THR A 128 1.94 -8.63 19.28
N TYR A 129 2.74 -7.94 20.09
CA TYR A 129 2.71 -8.12 21.55
C TYR A 129 1.46 -7.50 22.19
N SER A 130 0.87 -6.47 21.62
CA SER A 130 -0.43 -5.96 22.07
C SER A 130 -1.54 -6.99 21.88
N MET A 131 -1.56 -7.69 20.75
CA MET A 131 -2.49 -8.79 20.50
C MET A 131 -2.25 -9.98 21.44
N LEU A 132 -0.99 -10.33 21.71
CA LEU A 132 -0.66 -11.40 22.67
C LEU A 132 -1.17 -11.06 24.07
N SER A 133 -0.98 -9.83 24.52
CA SER A 133 -1.48 -9.37 25.83
C SER A 133 -3.00 -9.45 25.92
N GLY A 134 -3.72 -8.89 24.93
CA GLY A 134 -5.17 -8.92 24.92
C GLY A 134 -5.76 -10.33 24.74
N ALA A 135 -5.06 -11.22 24.01
CA ALA A 135 -5.43 -12.62 23.91
C ALA A 135 -5.31 -13.34 25.28
N GLY A 136 -4.24 -13.07 26.04
CA GLY A 136 -4.08 -13.62 27.39
C GLY A 136 -5.14 -13.13 28.36
N ASP A 137 -5.54 -11.86 28.28
CA ASP A 137 -6.65 -11.31 29.07
C ASP A 137 -7.98 -11.99 28.67
N ALA A 138 -8.21 -12.18 27.36
CA ALA A 138 -9.38 -12.87 26.85
C ALA A 138 -9.42 -14.34 27.27
N GLU A 139 -8.28 -15.06 27.24
CA GLU A 139 -8.17 -16.42 27.73
C GLU A 139 -8.56 -16.53 29.22
N THR A 140 -8.05 -15.60 30.04
CA THR A 140 -8.40 -15.53 31.46
C THR A 140 -9.88 -15.32 31.69
N CYS A 141 -10.49 -14.37 31.00
CA CYS A 141 -11.92 -14.09 31.07
C CYS A 141 -12.76 -15.24 30.56
N GLY A 142 -12.42 -15.80 29.39
CA GLY A 142 -13.14 -16.91 28.79
C GLY A 142 -13.10 -18.20 29.62
N ASN A 143 -11.98 -18.48 30.26
CA ASN A 143 -11.88 -19.60 31.20
C ASN A 143 -12.78 -19.40 32.44
N LEU A 144 -12.88 -18.17 32.96
CA LEU A 144 -13.79 -17.87 34.05
C LEU A 144 -15.26 -17.94 33.60
N ILE A 145 -15.60 -17.45 32.42
CA ILE A 145 -16.94 -17.57 31.81
C ILE A 145 -17.34 -19.05 31.72
N LYS A 146 -16.49 -19.89 31.12
CA LYS A 146 -16.74 -21.34 31.01
C LYS A 146 -16.99 -21.97 32.38
N LYS A 147 -16.17 -21.62 33.36
CA LYS A 147 -16.27 -22.15 34.72
C LYS A 147 -17.56 -21.72 35.43
N VAL A 148 -17.92 -20.45 35.36
CA VAL A 148 -19.18 -19.93 35.93
C VAL A 148 -20.39 -20.58 35.26
N TRP A 149 -20.36 -20.67 33.93
CA TRP A 149 -21.45 -21.27 33.16
C TRP A 149 -21.65 -22.75 33.50
N TYR A 150 -20.52 -23.51 33.54
CA TYR A 150 -20.53 -24.91 33.91
C TYR A 150 -21.07 -25.11 35.34
N ASN A 151 -20.53 -24.40 36.31
CA ASN A 151 -20.91 -24.52 37.72
C ASN A 151 -22.37 -24.11 37.97
N ALA A 152 -22.91 -23.16 37.21
CA ALA A 152 -24.31 -22.81 37.28
C ALA A 152 -25.25 -23.92 36.73
N ILE A 153 -24.86 -24.56 35.62
CA ILE A 153 -25.70 -25.65 35.00
C ILE A 153 -25.68 -26.94 35.83
N TYR A 154 -24.48 -27.32 36.31
CA TYR A 154 -24.30 -28.62 37.01
C TYR A 154 -24.34 -28.51 38.53
N GLU A 155 -24.63 -27.32 39.04
CA GLU A 155 -24.68 -27.01 40.48
C GLU A 155 -23.40 -27.41 41.23
N GLU A 156 -22.22 -27.17 40.56
CA GLU A 156 -20.92 -27.46 41.12
C GLU A 156 -20.43 -26.30 42.01
N ARG A 157 -20.00 -26.62 43.22
CA ARG A 157 -19.49 -25.65 44.16
C ARG A 157 -18.01 -25.36 43.93
N ASP A 158 -17.68 -24.06 43.87
CA ASP A 158 -16.31 -23.60 43.73
C ASP A 158 -16.21 -22.17 44.30
N ASP A 159 -15.31 -21.97 45.27
CA ASP A 159 -15.14 -20.72 45.96
C ASP A 159 -14.87 -19.51 45.03
N SER A 160 -14.24 -19.76 43.83
CA SER A 160 -13.98 -18.73 42.85
C SER A 160 -15.22 -18.29 42.06
N THR A 161 -16.25 -19.11 41.99
CA THR A 161 -17.46 -18.88 41.19
C THR A 161 -18.73 -18.77 42.04
N ASP A 162 -18.73 -19.26 43.31
CA ASP A 162 -19.89 -19.26 44.20
C ASP A 162 -20.55 -17.88 44.35
N LYS A 163 -19.77 -16.80 44.30
CA LYS A 163 -20.34 -15.43 44.35
C LYS A 163 -21.23 -15.08 43.16
N TYR A 164 -21.04 -15.79 42.01
CA TYR A 164 -21.83 -15.59 40.79
C TYR A 164 -22.95 -16.64 40.67
N THR A 165 -22.64 -17.88 40.97
CA THR A 165 -23.56 -19.01 40.83
C THR A 165 -24.49 -19.19 42.01
N ARG A 166 -24.11 -18.68 43.19
CA ARG A 166 -24.81 -18.83 44.46
C ARG A 166 -24.88 -17.55 45.32
N PRO A 167 -25.26 -16.37 44.77
CA PRO A 167 -25.17 -15.08 45.48
C PRO A 167 -25.99 -15.04 46.79
N SER A 168 -27.03 -15.88 46.91
CA SER A 168 -27.87 -16.00 48.10
C SER A 168 -27.62 -17.30 48.88
N GLY A 169 -26.51 -18.02 48.62
CA GLY A 169 -26.19 -19.30 49.24
C GLY A 169 -26.84 -20.52 48.53
N TYR A 170 -27.72 -20.29 47.58
CA TYR A 170 -28.35 -21.29 46.73
C TYR A 170 -28.01 -21.05 45.28
N PHE A 171 -27.91 -22.07 44.46
CA PHE A 171 -27.66 -21.93 43.03
C PHE A 171 -28.76 -21.11 42.36
N VAL A 172 -28.36 -20.29 41.39
CA VAL A 172 -29.31 -19.58 40.54
C VAL A 172 -30.15 -20.61 39.74
N SER A 173 -31.39 -20.25 39.46
CA SER A 173 -32.29 -21.17 38.69
C SER A 173 -32.02 -21.15 37.16
N ASP A 174 -31.34 -20.08 36.69
CA ASP A 174 -30.97 -19.90 35.31
C ASP A 174 -29.46 -19.52 35.24
N PHE A 175 -28.71 -20.27 34.42
CA PHE A 175 -27.28 -19.97 34.23
C PHE A 175 -27.03 -18.56 33.66
N ASN A 176 -28.01 -17.97 32.96
CA ASN A 176 -27.89 -16.60 32.49
C ASN A 176 -27.80 -15.60 33.67
N ASP A 177 -28.45 -15.88 34.79
CA ASP A 177 -28.32 -15.05 36.00
C ASP A 177 -26.88 -15.11 36.55
N ALA A 178 -26.24 -16.27 36.50
CA ALA A 178 -24.84 -16.42 36.90
C ALA A 178 -23.90 -15.62 36.01
N LEU A 179 -24.10 -15.69 34.67
CA LEU A 179 -23.32 -14.89 33.74
C LEU A 179 -23.58 -13.40 33.91
N GLN A 180 -24.82 -13.00 34.12
CA GLN A 180 -25.15 -11.60 34.44
C GLN A 180 -24.44 -11.10 35.71
N ASN A 181 -24.43 -11.93 36.78
CA ASN A 181 -23.71 -11.64 38.02
C ASN A 181 -22.21 -11.47 37.77
N LEU A 182 -21.61 -12.32 36.90
CA LEU A 182 -20.22 -12.23 36.54
C LEU A 182 -19.91 -10.90 35.80
N TYR A 183 -20.68 -10.56 34.76
CA TYR A 183 -20.46 -9.33 33.97
C TYR A 183 -20.81 -8.06 34.77
N SER A 184 -21.63 -8.18 35.81
CA SER A 184 -21.93 -7.07 36.74
C SER A 184 -20.89 -6.92 37.86
N ASP A 185 -19.98 -7.87 38.04
CA ASP A 185 -18.86 -7.75 38.98
C ASP A 185 -17.86 -6.71 38.47
N SER A 186 -17.55 -5.73 39.33
CA SER A 186 -16.72 -4.58 38.94
C SER A 186 -15.32 -4.98 38.49
N SER A 187 -14.73 -6.04 39.07
CA SER A 187 -13.40 -6.50 38.67
C SER A 187 -13.40 -7.19 37.33
N PHE A 188 -14.42 -7.99 37.06
CA PHE A 188 -14.58 -8.66 35.76
C PHE A 188 -14.95 -7.67 34.66
N SER A 189 -15.86 -6.72 34.94
CA SER A 189 -16.23 -5.64 34.02
C SER A 189 -15.02 -4.79 33.61
N LEU A 190 -14.09 -4.50 34.54
CA LEU A 190 -12.84 -3.80 34.23
C LEU A 190 -11.92 -4.63 33.32
N GLN A 191 -11.86 -5.96 33.48
CA GLN A 191 -11.10 -6.83 32.59
C GLN A 191 -11.68 -6.85 31.17
N ILE A 192 -13.01 -6.92 31.06
CA ILE A 192 -13.70 -6.82 29.75
C ILE A 192 -13.40 -5.47 29.09
N SER A 193 -13.54 -4.36 29.82
CA SER A 193 -13.19 -3.04 29.28
C SER A 193 -11.72 -2.92 28.86
N SER A 194 -10.81 -3.57 29.59
CA SER A 194 -9.38 -3.62 29.19
C SER A 194 -9.17 -4.36 27.87
N ILE A 195 -9.93 -5.44 27.62
CA ILE A 195 -9.89 -6.15 26.33
C ILE A 195 -10.42 -5.26 25.20
N GLU A 196 -11.52 -4.53 25.42
CA GLU A 196 -12.11 -3.60 24.45
C GLU A 196 -11.14 -2.45 24.12
N ASP A 197 -10.52 -1.84 25.13
CA ASP A 197 -9.50 -0.79 24.96
C ASP A 197 -8.26 -1.33 24.21
N ASN A 198 -7.88 -2.58 24.47
CA ASN A 198 -6.81 -3.24 23.76
C ASN A 198 -7.19 -3.47 22.29
N GLN A 199 -8.42 -3.90 21.97
CA GLN A 199 -8.91 -4.02 20.59
C GLN A 199 -8.82 -2.68 19.84
N ASP A 200 -9.20 -1.57 20.46
CA ASP A 200 -9.10 -0.24 19.87
C ASP A 200 -7.64 0.17 19.61
N THR A 201 -6.74 -0.17 20.52
CA THR A 201 -5.30 0.05 20.39
C THR A 201 -4.73 -0.76 19.23
N VAL A 202 -5.03 -2.06 19.18
CA VAL A 202 -4.60 -2.97 18.11
C VAL A 202 -5.14 -2.51 16.75
N ASN A 203 -6.43 -2.12 16.68
CA ASN A 203 -7.04 -1.53 15.49
C ASN A 203 -6.27 -0.31 14.97
N SER A 204 -5.83 0.55 15.90
CA SER A 204 -5.09 1.77 15.56
C SER A 204 -3.68 1.45 15.07
N LEU A 205 -3.03 0.44 15.64
CA LEU A 205 -1.71 -0.03 15.22
C LEU A 205 -1.76 -0.74 13.85
N MET A 206 -2.76 -1.61 13.62
CA MET A 206 -2.95 -2.27 12.32
C MET A 206 -3.13 -1.27 11.17
N LYS A 207 -3.78 -0.13 11.43
CA LYS A 207 -3.89 0.95 10.44
C LYS A 207 -2.55 1.55 10.03
N LYS A 208 -1.54 1.54 10.92
CA LYS A 208 -0.19 2.04 10.63
C LYS A 208 0.62 1.04 9.79
N LEU A 209 0.27 -0.24 9.82
CA LEU A 209 0.93 -1.28 9.04
C LEU A 209 0.43 -1.39 7.60
N LYS A 210 -0.63 -0.68 7.23
CA LYS A 210 -1.12 -0.64 5.85
C LYS A 210 -0.05 -0.12 4.91
N ASN A 211 0.10 -0.76 3.74
CA ASN A 211 1.12 -0.48 2.74
C ASN A 211 2.55 -0.80 3.24
N PRO A 212 2.83 -2.07 3.50
CA PRO A 212 4.13 -2.52 3.97
C PRO A 212 5.24 -2.20 2.96
N PRO A 213 6.49 -1.95 3.41
CA PRO A 213 7.64 -2.08 2.56
C PRO A 213 7.73 -3.49 1.97
N ALA A 214 8.36 -3.65 0.79
CA ALA A 214 8.41 -4.93 0.08
C ALA A 214 8.99 -6.08 0.93
N GLU A 215 9.94 -5.77 1.81
CA GLU A 215 10.55 -6.74 2.74
C GLU A 215 9.60 -7.22 3.84
N TYR A 216 8.49 -6.53 4.08
CA TYR A 216 7.51 -6.83 5.13
C TYR A 216 6.15 -7.31 4.59
N GLU A 217 6.01 -7.59 3.28
CA GLU A 217 4.74 -8.05 2.71
C GLU A 217 4.26 -9.36 3.35
N ASP A 218 5.14 -10.35 3.48
CA ASP A 218 4.83 -11.62 4.12
C ASP A 218 4.52 -11.46 5.62
N ALA A 219 5.24 -10.57 6.31
CA ALA A 219 4.98 -10.25 7.70
C ALA A 219 3.62 -9.57 7.89
N TYR A 220 3.22 -8.72 6.94
CA TYR A 220 1.92 -8.07 6.95
C TYR A 220 0.78 -9.07 6.75
N GLU A 221 0.94 -10.06 5.87
CA GLU A 221 -0.02 -11.14 5.70
C GLU A 221 -0.16 -11.95 7.01
N ALA A 222 0.96 -12.37 7.60
CA ALA A 222 0.95 -13.12 8.84
C ALA A 222 0.33 -12.34 10.02
N VAL A 223 0.63 -11.04 10.17
CA VAL A 223 0.04 -10.22 11.24
C VAL A 223 -1.45 -9.94 11.02
N THR A 224 -1.91 -9.96 9.78
CA THR A 224 -3.33 -9.84 9.46
C THR A 224 -4.09 -11.11 9.86
N GLU A 225 -3.53 -12.30 9.61
CA GLU A 225 -4.08 -13.56 10.11
C GLU A 225 -4.15 -13.61 11.64
N LEU A 226 -3.09 -13.15 12.30
CA LEU A 226 -3.07 -13.03 13.77
C LEU A 226 -4.16 -12.06 14.25
N TYR A 227 -4.35 -10.94 13.57
CA TYR A 227 -5.37 -9.95 13.93
C TYR A 227 -6.78 -10.53 13.85
N ASP A 228 -7.09 -11.31 12.81
CA ASP A 228 -8.40 -11.96 12.67
C ASP A 228 -8.63 -13.03 13.74
N ALA A 229 -7.60 -13.83 14.05
CA ALA A 229 -7.66 -14.82 15.13
C ALA A 229 -7.82 -14.16 16.51
N TYR A 230 -7.06 -13.09 16.76
CA TYR A 230 -7.16 -12.27 17.97
C TYR A 230 -8.55 -11.67 18.18
N LEU A 231 -9.14 -11.08 17.14
CA LEU A 231 -10.51 -10.53 17.22
C LEU A 231 -11.53 -11.63 17.48
N THR A 232 -11.36 -12.80 16.88
CA THR A 232 -12.25 -13.93 17.12
C THR A 232 -12.22 -14.35 18.59
N LEU A 233 -11.05 -14.49 19.19
CA LEU A 233 -10.88 -14.89 20.58
C LEU A 233 -11.43 -13.82 21.55
N THR A 234 -11.04 -12.55 21.33
CA THR A 234 -11.44 -11.45 22.21
C THR A 234 -12.93 -11.17 22.17
N ASN A 235 -13.57 -11.25 21.01
CA ASN A 235 -15.02 -11.09 20.87
C ASN A 235 -15.79 -12.21 21.61
N LEU A 236 -15.30 -13.44 21.63
CA LEU A 236 -15.92 -14.51 22.41
C LEU A 236 -15.86 -14.23 23.92
N ALA A 237 -14.83 -13.58 24.40
CA ALA A 237 -14.73 -13.18 25.81
C ALA A 237 -15.60 -11.97 26.16
N THR A 238 -15.78 -11.02 25.25
CA THR A 238 -16.58 -9.82 25.50
C THR A 238 -18.09 -10.04 25.29
N ASP A 239 -18.47 -10.92 24.36
CA ASP A 239 -19.87 -11.22 24.01
C ASP A 239 -20.10 -12.74 23.85
N PRO A 240 -20.10 -13.51 24.94
CA PRO A 240 -20.33 -14.96 24.89
C PRO A 240 -21.76 -15.30 24.47
N SER A 241 -21.90 -16.24 23.54
CA SER A 241 -23.20 -16.64 23.00
C SER A 241 -23.28 -18.14 22.70
N GLY A 242 -24.51 -18.65 22.51
CA GLY A 242 -24.79 -20.04 22.18
C GLY A 242 -24.99 -20.94 23.40
N SER A 243 -24.52 -22.18 23.34
CA SER A 243 -24.51 -23.13 24.46
C SER A 243 -23.11 -23.19 25.08
N LEU A 244 -23.01 -23.64 26.34
CA LEU A 244 -21.72 -23.87 26.99
C LEU A 244 -20.78 -24.75 26.16
N GLN A 245 -21.33 -25.82 25.53
CA GLN A 245 -20.54 -26.71 24.69
C GLN A 245 -20.00 -26.00 23.47
N THR A 246 -20.86 -25.27 22.74
CA THR A 246 -20.47 -24.52 21.53
C THR A 246 -19.50 -23.42 21.87
N PHE A 247 -19.77 -22.63 22.93
CA PHE A 247 -18.87 -21.60 23.40
C PHE A 247 -17.48 -22.15 23.76
N SER A 248 -17.45 -23.26 24.55
CA SER A 248 -16.19 -23.86 24.99
C SER A 248 -15.36 -24.39 23.81
N SER A 249 -16.01 -25.00 22.80
CA SER A 249 -15.31 -25.47 21.59
C SER A 249 -14.74 -24.28 20.81
N ASN A 250 -15.60 -23.31 20.46
CA ASN A 250 -15.20 -22.15 19.67
C ASN A 250 -14.09 -21.33 20.36
N PHE A 251 -14.18 -21.20 21.68
CA PHE A 251 -13.19 -20.48 22.46
C PHE A 251 -11.82 -21.19 22.45
N ASN A 252 -11.79 -22.50 22.67
CA ASN A 252 -10.55 -23.27 22.66
C ASN A 252 -9.92 -23.30 21.26
N ASP A 253 -10.75 -23.38 20.21
CA ASP A 253 -10.28 -23.34 18.81
C ASP A 253 -9.70 -21.96 18.47
N ALA A 254 -10.37 -20.88 18.88
CA ALA A 254 -9.91 -19.50 18.68
C ALA A 254 -8.60 -19.20 19.44
N ASP A 255 -8.48 -19.67 20.69
CA ASP A 255 -7.27 -19.52 21.49
C ASP A 255 -6.07 -20.26 20.85
N SER A 256 -6.29 -21.49 20.40
CA SER A 256 -5.27 -22.28 19.70
C SER A 256 -4.84 -21.64 18.39
N GLU A 257 -5.77 -21.07 17.62
CA GLU A 257 -5.46 -20.39 16.35
C GLU A 257 -4.73 -19.07 16.61
N ALA A 258 -5.13 -18.28 17.61
CA ALA A 258 -4.43 -17.05 17.98
C ALA A 258 -2.96 -17.34 18.37
N LEU A 259 -2.70 -18.37 19.16
CA LEU A 259 -1.35 -18.78 19.53
C LEU A 259 -0.53 -19.26 18.32
N LYS A 260 -1.16 -20.01 17.41
CA LYS A 260 -0.52 -20.48 16.17
C LYS A 260 -0.12 -19.30 15.28
N CYS A 261 -1.04 -18.35 15.05
CA CYS A 261 -0.78 -17.16 14.25
C CYS A 261 0.28 -16.25 14.92
N PHE A 262 0.25 -16.09 16.24
CA PHE A 262 1.30 -15.39 16.97
C PHE A 262 2.69 -15.99 16.72
N ASN A 263 2.83 -17.31 16.80
CA ASN A 263 4.10 -17.97 16.51
C ASN A 263 4.55 -17.81 15.05
N ALA A 264 3.61 -17.67 14.10
CA ALA A 264 3.95 -17.39 12.71
C ALA A 264 4.49 -15.97 12.53
N VAL A 265 3.85 -14.96 13.15
CA VAL A 265 4.34 -13.57 13.09
C VAL A 265 5.68 -13.42 13.78
N LYS A 266 5.90 -14.12 14.90
CA LYS A 266 7.14 -14.07 15.66
C LYS A 266 8.38 -14.39 14.82
N MET A 267 8.24 -15.16 13.74
CA MET A 267 9.34 -15.46 12.82
C MET A 267 9.86 -14.24 12.05
N TYR A 268 9.08 -13.16 11.99
CA TYR A 268 9.40 -11.91 11.30
C TYR A 268 9.82 -10.79 12.27
N LEU A 269 9.76 -11.03 13.58
CA LEU A 269 10.23 -10.07 14.57
C LEU A 269 11.74 -10.27 14.77
N GLU A 270 12.46 -9.16 14.87
CA GLU A 270 13.90 -9.20 15.20
C GLU A 270 14.09 -9.67 16.66
N ASP A 271 15.10 -10.50 16.89
CA ASP A 271 15.51 -10.98 18.23
C ASP A 271 16.26 -9.89 19.02
#